data_ecea5a826b8083d170db47398bfaaf74
#
_entry.id   ecea5a826b8083d170db47398bfaaf74
#
_cell.length_a   1.000
_cell.length_b   1.000
_cell.length_c   1.000
_cell.angle_alpha   90.00
_cell.angle_beta   90.00
_cell.angle_gamma   90.00
#
_symmetry.space_group_name_H-M   'P 1'
#
loop_
_entity.id
_entity.type
_entity.pdbx_description
1 polymer ?
#
loop_
_entity_poly.entity_id
_entity_poly.type
_entity_poly.pdbx_seq_one_letter_code
_entity_poly.pdbx_strand_id
1 'polypeptide(L)'
;MSPRAACRLAALGFTTVLDYVPGKIDWLAHNLPTHGTGAALPTAGTRVRTDVPTAGPGEVLRVVRARVETSRYRFALVTATDGTLLGRLRHDALTTGDPERTAFAVAEPGPSTIRPHQPVQETFEQLHSHDLSCAIVTDPEGRLLGTVHRSDLDPASGADRSS
;
A
#
# COMPACT_ATOMS: atom_id res chain seq x y z
N MET A 1 3.14 -24.93 -2.91
CA MET A 1 4.33 -25.69 -2.45
C MET A 1 4.41 -26.98 -3.27
N SER A 2 5.61 -27.51 -3.53
CA SER A 2 5.71 -28.82 -4.21
C SER A 2 5.22 -29.93 -3.26
N PRO A 3 4.40 -30.90 -3.72
CA PRO A 3 3.98 -32.05 -2.91
C PRO A 3 5.16 -32.78 -2.24
N ARG A 4 6.33 -32.77 -2.89
CA ARG A 4 7.58 -33.31 -2.34
C ARG A 4 8.05 -32.61 -1.06
N ALA A 5 7.87 -31.28 -0.97
CA ALA A 5 8.25 -30.52 0.22
C ALA A 5 7.32 -30.86 1.40
N ALA A 6 6.02 -30.99 1.15
CA ALA A 6 5.05 -31.38 2.17
C ALA A 6 5.35 -32.78 2.72
N CYS A 7 5.62 -33.77 1.85
CA CYS A 7 6.01 -35.12 2.26
C CYS A 7 7.30 -35.13 3.08
N ARG A 8 8.29 -34.31 2.72
CA ARG A 8 9.55 -34.24 3.46
C ARG A 8 9.38 -33.62 4.85
N LEU A 9 8.53 -32.60 4.97
CA LEU A 9 8.20 -32.00 6.27
C LEU A 9 7.47 -32.99 7.18
N ALA A 10 6.50 -33.73 6.63
CA ALA A 10 5.82 -34.80 7.37
C ALA A 10 6.82 -35.88 7.84
N ALA A 11 7.76 -36.28 7.00
CA ALA A 11 8.82 -37.24 7.36
C ALA A 11 9.80 -36.71 8.44
N LEU A 12 9.91 -35.38 8.59
CA LEU A 12 10.70 -34.71 9.64
C LEU A 12 9.91 -34.52 10.95
N GLY A 13 8.68 -35.04 11.02
CA GLY A 13 7.87 -35.01 12.25
C GLY A 13 6.91 -33.83 12.38
N PHE A 14 6.75 -33.00 11.35
CA PHE A 14 5.74 -31.95 11.34
C PHE A 14 4.35 -32.56 11.15
N THR A 15 3.48 -32.44 12.16
CA THR A 15 2.13 -33.04 12.18
C THR A 15 1.10 -32.23 11.39
N THR A 16 1.34 -30.94 11.20
CA THR A 16 0.45 -30.06 10.46
C THR A 16 1.26 -29.34 9.39
N VAL A 17 1.09 -29.76 8.13
CA VAL A 17 1.74 -29.15 6.97
C VAL A 17 0.66 -28.54 6.10
N LEU A 18 0.64 -27.21 6.01
CA LEU A 18 -0.30 -26.47 5.19
C LEU A 18 0.37 -26.06 3.86
N ASP A 19 -0.34 -26.27 2.76
CA ASP A 19 0.10 -25.81 1.44
C ASP A 19 -0.62 -24.49 1.10
N TYR A 20 0.19 -23.44 0.88
CA TYR A 20 -0.34 -22.16 0.38
C TYR A 20 -0.33 -22.18 -1.15
N VAL A 21 -1.47 -22.53 -1.72
CA VAL A 21 -1.65 -22.73 -3.16
C VAL A 21 -1.25 -21.53 -4.03
N PRO A 22 -1.58 -20.26 -3.66
CA PRO A 22 -1.17 -19.11 -4.45
C PRO A 22 0.35 -18.89 -4.55
N GLY A 23 1.11 -19.47 -3.62
CA GLY A 23 2.56 -19.48 -3.65
C GLY A 23 3.24 -18.29 -2.97
N LYS A 24 4.60 -18.31 -2.99
CA LYS A 24 5.42 -17.36 -2.23
C LYS A 24 5.23 -15.90 -2.65
N ILE A 25 5.03 -15.64 -3.94
CA ILE A 25 4.87 -14.28 -4.45
C ILE A 25 3.58 -13.67 -3.90
N ASP A 26 2.51 -14.43 -3.90
CA ASP A 26 1.22 -14.00 -3.35
C ASP A 26 1.30 -13.80 -1.83
N TRP A 27 1.96 -14.71 -1.09
CA TRP A 27 2.24 -14.56 0.34
C TRP A 27 2.93 -13.22 0.66
N LEU A 28 3.96 -12.87 -0.12
CA LEU A 28 4.70 -11.63 0.03
C LEU A 28 3.86 -10.41 -0.37
N ALA A 29 3.01 -10.54 -1.40
CA ALA A 29 2.14 -9.47 -1.85
C ALA A 29 1.06 -9.11 -0.83
N HIS A 30 0.69 -10.05 0.04
CA HIS A 30 -0.19 -9.83 1.19
C HIS A 30 0.56 -9.37 2.46
N ASN A 31 1.88 -9.11 2.36
CA ASN A 31 2.73 -8.71 3.48
C ASN A 31 2.70 -9.69 4.67
N LEU A 32 2.55 -10.98 4.38
CA LEU A 32 2.50 -12.01 5.42
C LEU A 32 3.91 -12.31 5.99
N PRO A 33 4.01 -12.76 7.26
CA PRO A 33 5.28 -12.96 7.94
C PRO A 33 6.21 -13.94 7.20
N THR A 34 7.48 -13.61 7.12
CA THR A 34 8.52 -14.46 6.53
C THR A 34 9.71 -14.62 7.47
N HIS A 35 10.41 -15.76 7.34
CA HIS A 35 11.64 -16.05 8.07
C HIS A 35 12.76 -16.45 7.11
N GLY A 36 14.01 -16.20 7.50
CA GLY A 36 15.21 -16.53 6.73
C GLY A 36 15.99 -15.30 6.27
N THR A 37 17.14 -15.52 5.64
CA THR A 37 18.09 -14.47 5.22
C THR A 37 17.46 -13.43 4.26
N GLY A 38 16.53 -13.84 3.41
CA GLY A 38 15.81 -12.92 2.52
C GLY A 38 14.66 -12.14 3.18
N ALA A 39 14.24 -12.55 4.38
CA ALA A 39 13.18 -11.84 5.12
C ALA A 39 13.65 -10.52 5.75
N ALA A 40 14.97 -10.32 5.85
CA ALA A 40 15.57 -9.12 6.43
C ALA A 40 15.63 -7.92 5.46
N LEU A 41 15.35 -8.11 4.17
CA LEU A 41 15.37 -7.02 3.21
C LEU A 41 14.14 -6.11 3.43
N PRO A 42 14.34 -4.80 3.62
CA PRO A 42 13.24 -3.88 3.81
C PRO A 42 12.40 -3.79 2.52
N THR A 43 11.09 -3.89 2.69
CA THR A 43 10.11 -3.78 1.60
C THR A 43 9.24 -2.55 1.78
N ALA A 44 8.54 -2.13 0.72
CA ALA A 44 7.58 -1.02 0.77
C ALA A 44 6.54 -1.24 1.89
N GLY A 45 6.09 -2.49 2.09
CA GLY A 45 5.13 -2.85 3.14
C GLY A 45 5.59 -2.53 4.56
N THR A 46 6.91 -2.56 4.84
CA THR A 46 7.47 -2.20 6.15
C THR A 46 7.51 -0.69 6.41
N ARG A 47 7.24 0.12 5.38
CA ARG A 47 7.27 1.60 5.42
C ARG A 47 5.91 2.23 5.11
N VAL A 48 4.84 1.43 5.08
CA VAL A 48 3.48 1.94 4.81
C VAL A 48 3.00 2.84 5.93
N ARG A 49 2.46 3.99 5.55
CA ARG A 49 1.70 4.89 6.41
C ARG A 49 0.22 4.74 6.13
N THR A 50 -0.58 4.64 7.18
CA THR A 50 -2.04 4.48 7.10
C THR A 50 -2.81 5.77 7.35
N ASP A 51 -2.11 6.89 7.51
CA ASP A 51 -2.68 8.21 7.83
C ASP A 51 -3.16 8.99 6.60
N VAL A 52 -3.17 8.37 5.42
CA VAL A 52 -3.68 9.00 4.19
C VAL A 52 -5.20 9.21 4.29
N PRO A 53 -5.70 10.42 3.98
CA PRO A 53 -7.14 10.68 3.96
C PRO A 53 -7.87 9.76 2.99
N THR A 54 -8.89 9.08 3.48
CA THR A 54 -9.79 8.24 2.67
C THR A 54 -11.19 8.82 2.66
N ALA A 55 -11.95 8.49 1.63
CA ALA A 55 -13.35 8.86 1.47
C ALA A 55 -14.16 7.66 0.97
N GLY A 56 -15.38 7.51 1.47
CA GLY A 56 -16.36 6.62 0.86
C GLY A 56 -16.86 7.15 -0.47
N PRO A 57 -17.37 6.32 -1.38
CA PRO A 57 -17.79 6.74 -2.72
C PRO A 57 -18.94 7.76 -2.70
N GLY A 58 -19.82 7.68 -1.70
CA GLY A 58 -20.96 8.60 -1.53
C GLY A 58 -20.68 9.86 -0.69
N GLU A 59 -19.46 9.98 -0.12
CA GLU A 59 -19.11 11.17 0.68
C GLU A 59 -19.04 12.43 -0.19
N VAL A 60 -19.54 13.55 0.31
CA VAL A 60 -19.50 14.84 -0.41
C VAL A 60 -18.13 15.50 -0.27
N LEU A 61 -17.71 16.22 -1.31
CA LEU A 61 -16.37 16.82 -1.39
C LEU A 61 -16.05 17.78 -0.24
N ARG A 62 -17.03 18.53 0.27
CA ARG A 62 -16.82 19.47 1.40
C ARG A 62 -16.28 18.76 2.65
N VAL A 63 -16.76 17.54 2.93
CA VAL A 63 -16.32 16.74 4.09
C VAL A 63 -14.90 16.19 3.87
N VAL A 64 -14.65 15.69 2.67
CA VAL A 64 -13.33 15.16 2.29
C VAL A 64 -12.28 16.26 2.28
N ARG A 65 -12.64 17.46 1.77
CA ARG A 65 -11.77 18.66 1.77
C ARG A 65 -11.29 19.01 3.19
N ALA A 66 -12.22 19.14 4.14
CA ALA A 66 -11.88 19.45 5.53
C ALA A 66 -10.91 18.40 6.13
N ARG A 67 -11.07 17.13 5.80
CA ARG A 67 -10.18 16.06 6.23
C ARG A 67 -8.77 16.16 5.60
N VAL A 68 -8.70 16.53 4.31
CA VAL A 68 -7.42 16.73 3.62
C VAL A 68 -6.69 17.97 4.14
N GLU A 69 -7.39 19.06 4.43
CA GLU A 69 -6.82 20.31 4.96
C GLU A 69 -6.12 20.12 6.31
N THR A 70 -6.61 19.18 7.14
CA THR A 70 -5.99 18.83 8.43
C THR A 70 -4.87 17.80 8.32
N SER A 71 -4.63 17.25 7.12
CA SER A 71 -3.62 16.24 6.85
C SER A 71 -2.37 16.82 6.20
N ARG A 72 -1.31 15.99 6.11
CA ARG A 72 -0.10 16.32 5.33
C ARG A 72 -0.25 16.09 3.83
N TYR A 73 -1.37 15.49 3.42
CA TYR A 73 -1.60 15.11 2.04
C TYR A 73 -2.36 16.20 1.29
N ARG A 74 -2.12 16.28 -0.01
CA ARG A 74 -2.86 17.18 -0.91
C ARG A 74 -3.87 16.43 -1.77
N PHE A 75 -4.24 15.24 -1.35
CA PHE A 75 -5.18 14.36 -2.05
C PHE A 75 -5.89 13.46 -1.05
N ALA A 76 -6.97 12.82 -1.49
CA ALA A 76 -7.63 11.76 -0.76
C ALA A 76 -7.80 10.52 -1.66
N LEU A 77 -7.98 9.36 -1.06
CA LEU A 77 -8.23 8.10 -1.75
C LEU A 77 -9.68 7.68 -1.54
N VAL A 78 -10.35 7.31 -2.63
CA VAL A 78 -11.73 6.82 -2.55
C VAL A 78 -11.68 5.30 -2.44
N THR A 79 -12.27 4.78 -1.38
CA THR A 79 -12.30 3.33 -1.12
C THR A 79 -13.73 2.83 -0.94
N ALA A 80 -13.99 1.62 -1.42
CA ALA A 80 -15.23 0.91 -1.13
C ALA A 80 -15.27 0.45 0.34
N THR A 81 -16.41 -0.07 0.79
CA THR A 81 -16.61 -0.58 2.15
C THR A 81 -15.70 -1.74 2.53
N ASP A 82 -15.26 -2.53 1.55
CA ASP A 82 -14.30 -3.63 1.72
C ASP A 82 -12.83 -3.20 1.67
N GLY A 83 -12.57 -1.88 1.54
CA GLY A 83 -11.25 -1.30 1.43
C GLY A 83 -10.67 -1.24 0.01
N THR A 84 -11.39 -1.73 -1.00
CA THR A 84 -10.94 -1.67 -2.40
C THR A 84 -10.74 -0.22 -2.85
N LEU A 85 -9.57 0.08 -3.42
CA LEU A 85 -9.24 1.40 -3.95
C LEU A 85 -10.01 1.66 -5.24
N LEU A 86 -10.90 2.66 -5.23
CA LEU A 86 -11.74 3.03 -6.37
C LEU A 86 -11.15 4.18 -7.20
N GLY A 87 -10.42 5.10 -6.53
CA GLY A 87 -9.88 6.25 -7.22
C GLY A 87 -9.12 7.20 -6.31
N ARG A 88 -8.63 8.30 -6.91
CA ARG A 88 -7.92 9.37 -6.21
C ARG A 88 -8.59 10.72 -6.46
N LEU A 89 -8.80 11.47 -5.40
CA LEU A 89 -9.20 12.87 -5.45
C LEU A 89 -7.95 13.74 -5.41
N ARG A 90 -7.62 14.41 -6.50
CA ARG A 90 -6.51 15.36 -6.56
C ARG A 90 -6.85 16.67 -5.88
N HIS A 91 -5.85 17.45 -5.53
CA HIS A 91 -5.99 18.76 -4.90
C HIS A 91 -6.94 19.68 -5.68
N ASP A 92 -6.79 19.77 -6.98
CA ASP A 92 -7.60 20.63 -7.84
C ASP A 92 -9.09 20.25 -7.77
N ALA A 93 -9.37 18.95 -7.85
CA ALA A 93 -10.74 18.45 -7.72
C ALA A 93 -11.37 18.76 -6.35
N LEU A 94 -10.54 18.74 -5.29
CA LEU A 94 -10.98 19.09 -3.94
C LEU A 94 -11.19 20.59 -3.75
N THR A 95 -10.40 21.45 -4.41
CA THR A 95 -10.46 22.90 -4.20
C THR A 95 -11.44 23.61 -5.11
N THR A 96 -11.53 23.19 -6.38
CA THR A 96 -12.37 23.85 -7.41
C THR A 96 -13.67 23.10 -7.69
N GLY A 97 -13.78 21.83 -7.25
CA GLY A 97 -14.97 21.01 -7.45
C GLY A 97 -16.19 21.52 -6.66
N ASP A 98 -17.38 21.26 -7.19
CA ASP A 98 -18.64 21.52 -6.49
C ASP A 98 -18.66 20.75 -5.16
N PRO A 99 -18.79 21.43 -4.01
CA PRO A 99 -18.67 20.83 -2.68
C PRO A 99 -19.75 19.76 -2.37
N GLU A 100 -20.87 19.79 -3.08
CA GLU A 100 -21.97 18.84 -2.89
C GLU A 100 -21.86 17.59 -3.78
N ARG A 101 -20.90 17.55 -4.69
CA ARG A 101 -20.65 16.34 -5.49
C ARG A 101 -20.05 15.23 -4.63
N THR A 102 -20.38 14.00 -4.99
CA THR A 102 -19.83 12.82 -4.31
C THR A 102 -18.37 12.56 -4.71
N ALA A 103 -17.59 12.01 -3.79
CA ALA A 103 -16.20 11.69 -3.97
C ALA A 103 -15.95 10.80 -5.21
N PHE A 104 -16.78 9.78 -5.40
CA PHE A 104 -16.66 8.89 -6.54
C PHE A 104 -16.92 9.57 -7.90
N ALA A 105 -17.88 10.50 -7.95
CA ALA A 105 -18.21 11.22 -9.19
C ALA A 105 -17.08 12.13 -9.71
N VAL A 106 -16.12 12.46 -8.84
CA VAL A 106 -15.02 13.41 -9.16
C VAL A 106 -13.65 12.71 -9.11
N ALA A 107 -13.59 11.52 -8.53
CA ALA A 107 -12.35 10.77 -8.41
C ALA A 107 -11.78 10.39 -9.78
N GLU A 108 -10.46 10.54 -9.90
CA GLU A 108 -9.69 9.98 -11.01
C GLU A 108 -9.58 8.45 -10.81
N PRO A 109 -10.09 7.63 -11.74
CA PRO A 109 -10.08 6.18 -11.59
C PRO A 109 -8.68 5.61 -11.81
N GLY A 110 -8.40 4.44 -11.21
CA GLY A 110 -7.21 3.64 -11.46
C GLY A 110 -5.88 4.32 -11.18
N PRO A 111 -5.67 4.94 -10.00
CA PRO A 111 -4.36 5.47 -9.67
C PRO A 111 -3.30 4.35 -9.66
N SER A 112 -2.08 4.67 -10.08
CA SER A 112 -0.96 3.72 -10.05
C SER A 112 -0.68 3.29 -8.62
N THR A 113 -0.52 1.99 -8.41
CA THR A 113 -0.24 1.38 -7.10
C THR A 113 0.99 0.50 -7.17
N ILE A 114 1.63 0.29 -6.01
CA ILE A 114 2.70 -0.67 -5.83
C ILE A 114 2.26 -1.78 -4.87
N ARG A 115 3.03 -2.87 -4.85
CA ARG A 115 2.77 -3.98 -3.94
C ARG A 115 3.67 -3.91 -2.71
N PRO A 116 3.22 -4.40 -1.53
CA PRO A 116 3.97 -4.29 -0.29
C PRO A 116 5.31 -5.05 -0.29
N HIS A 117 5.46 -6.08 -1.12
CA HIS A 117 6.69 -6.86 -1.20
C HIS A 117 7.79 -6.22 -2.06
N GLN A 118 7.50 -5.12 -2.75
CA GLN A 118 8.48 -4.41 -3.56
C GLN A 118 9.66 -3.93 -2.70
N PRO A 119 10.92 -4.13 -3.12
CA PRO A 119 12.08 -3.65 -2.37
C PRO A 119 12.05 -2.12 -2.17
N VAL A 120 12.47 -1.66 -0.98
CA VAL A 120 12.55 -0.23 -0.64
C VAL A 120 13.38 0.52 -1.67
N GLN A 121 14.55 -0.01 -2.06
CA GLN A 121 15.44 0.64 -3.02
C GLN A 121 14.79 0.83 -4.39
N GLU A 122 14.16 -0.19 -4.92
CA GLU A 122 13.45 -0.13 -6.22
C GLU A 122 12.29 0.88 -6.17
N THR A 123 11.54 0.88 -5.05
CA THR A 123 10.45 1.83 -4.85
C THR A 123 10.97 3.27 -4.78
N PHE A 124 12.09 3.49 -4.10
CA PHE A 124 12.72 4.81 -4.02
C PHE A 124 13.15 5.33 -5.40
N GLU A 125 13.85 4.49 -6.18
CA GLU A 125 14.31 4.82 -7.53
C GLU A 125 13.13 5.12 -8.47
N GLN A 126 12.05 4.34 -8.38
CA GLN A 126 10.83 4.57 -9.14
C GLN A 126 10.17 5.91 -8.79
N LEU A 127 10.03 6.24 -7.50
CA LEU A 127 9.48 7.52 -7.06
C LEU A 127 10.36 8.69 -7.48
N HIS A 128 11.68 8.51 -7.39
CA HIS A 128 12.65 9.54 -7.76
C HIS A 128 12.63 9.82 -9.28
N SER A 129 12.62 8.77 -10.11
CA SER A 129 12.64 8.91 -11.58
C SER A 129 11.38 9.56 -12.13
N HIS A 130 10.24 9.41 -11.45
CA HIS A 130 8.97 10.01 -11.85
C HIS A 130 8.62 11.30 -11.07
N ASP A 131 9.55 11.82 -10.28
CA ASP A 131 9.36 12.98 -9.39
C ASP A 131 8.10 12.89 -8.52
N LEU A 132 7.84 11.70 -8.01
CA LEU A 132 6.73 11.43 -7.11
C LEU A 132 7.16 11.54 -5.66
N SER A 133 6.33 12.16 -4.82
CA SER A 133 6.55 12.27 -3.39
C SER A 133 6.11 11.02 -2.62
N CYS A 134 5.15 10.27 -3.14
CA CYS A 134 4.64 9.05 -2.52
C CYS A 134 4.05 8.07 -3.54
N ALA A 135 3.96 6.80 -3.14
CA ALA A 135 3.24 5.75 -3.85
C ALA A 135 2.07 5.22 -3.01
N ILE A 136 1.01 4.80 -3.66
CA ILE A 136 -0.13 4.12 -3.04
C ILE A 136 0.18 2.63 -3.01
N VAL A 137 -0.02 2.00 -1.85
CA VAL A 137 0.23 0.56 -1.65
C VAL A 137 -1.09 -0.17 -1.52
N THR A 138 -1.26 -1.22 -2.32
CA THR A 138 -2.44 -2.09 -2.29
C THR A 138 -2.04 -3.56 -2.22
N ASP A 139 -2.92 -4.38 -1.66
CA ASP A 139 -2.82 -5.84 -1.76
C ASP A 139 -3.16 -6.33 -3.19
N PRO A 140 -3.03 -7.65 -3.49
CA PRO A 140 -3.38 -8.23 -4.78
C PRO A 140 -4.85 -8.03 -5.18
N GLU A 141 -5.76 -7.95 -4.23
CA GLU A 141 -7.19 -7.71 -4.45
C GLU A 141 -7.50 -6.22 -4.72
N GLY A 142 -6.49 -5.35 -4.63
CA GLY A 142 -6.65 -3.92 -4.84
C GLY A 142 -7.15 -3.15 -3.61
N ARG A 143 -7.11 -3.77 -2.41
CA ARG A 143 -7.45 -3.09 -1.17
C ARG A 143 -6.31 -2.16 -0.75
N LEU A 144 -6.67 -0.99 -0.28
CA LEU A 144 -5.71 0.00 0.19
C LEU A 144 -5.02 -0.45 1.47
N LEU A 145 -3.69 -0.54 1.45
CA LEU A 145 -2.87 -0.73 2.64
C LEU A 145 -2.36 0.61 3.20
N GLY A 146 -2.21 1.62 2.35
CA GLY A 146 -1.76 2.95 2.72
C GLY A 146 -0.87 3.58 1.67
N THR A 147 0.05 4.44 2.10
CA THR A 147 1.03 5.12 1.23
C THR A 147 2.45 4.96 1.75
N VAL A 148 3.42 5.01 0.84
CA VAL A 148 4.85 5.05 1.16
C VAL A 148 5.42 6.34 0.62
N HIS A 149 6.09 7.11 1.46
CA HIS A 149 6.70 8.38 1.08
C HIS A 149 8.16 8.18 0.69
N ARG A 150 8.61 8.94 -0.34
CA ARG A 150 10.01 8.92 -0.80
C ARG A 150 10.98 9.22 0.34
N SER A 151 10.63 10.14 1.24
CA SER A 151 11.44 10.48 2.43
C SER A 151 11.64 9.31 3.40
N ASP A 152 10.71 8.35 3.45
CA ASP A 152 10.81 7.19 4.36
C ASP A 152 11.62 6.03 3.76
N LEU A 153 11.86 6.11 2.46
CA LEU A 153 12.61 5.13 1.68
C LEU A 153 14.07 5.51 1.50
N ASP A 154 14.43 6.77 1.80
CA ASP A 154 15.80 7.26 1.63
C ASP A 154 16.76 6.45 2.52
N PRO A 155 17.75 5.75 1.93
CA PRO A 155 18.73 4.97 2.69
C PRO A 155 19.53 5.82 3.69
N ALA A 156 19.68 7.14 3.44
CA ALA A 156 20.34 8.06 4.35
C ALA A 156 19.52 8.37 5.61
N SER A 157 18.19 8.22 5.58
CA SER A 157 17.31 8.47 6.74
C SER A 157 17.28 7.32 7.75
N GLY A 158 17.84 6.16 7.42
CA GLY A 158 17.87 4.97 8.29
C GLY A 158 18.99 4.94 9.32
N ALA A 159 20.01 5.80 9.19
CA ALA A 159 21.21 5.77 10.03
C ALA A 159 21.06 6.49 11.39
N ASP A 160 20.00 7.27 11.60
CA ASP A 160 19.88 8.16 12.79
C ASP A 160 18.86 7.68 13.86
N ARG A 161 18.39 6.42 13.77
CA ARG A 161 17.44 5.86 14.75
C ARG A 161 18.01 4.74 15.63
N SER A 162 19.34 4.62 15.70
CA SER A 162 20.04 3.69 16.60
C SER A 162 21.03 4.48 17.47
N SER A 163 20.51 5.23 18.43
CA SER A 163 21.23 5.68 19.62
C SER A 163 20.27 5.78 20.77
#